data_5d828064bb4a1884cb34052d32562e96
#
_entry.id   5d828064bb4a1884cb34052d32562e96
#
_cell.length_a   1.000
_cell.length_b   1.000
_cell.length_c   1.000
_cell.angle_alpha   90.00
_cell.angle_beta   90.00
_cell.angle_gamma   90.00
#
_symmetry.space_group_name_H-M   'P 1'
#
loop_
_entity.id
_entity.type
_entity.pdbx_description
1 polymer ?
#
loop_
_entity_poly.entity_id
_entity_poly.type
_entity_poly.pdbx_seq_one_letter_code
_entity_poly.pdbx_strand_id
1 'polypeptide(L)' 'MKPLLLKGGRIVDPSRRYDAVADVRLAEGQVVAVGPGLTAPDGTEVVDVS' A
#
# COMPACT_ATOMS: atom_id res chain seq x y z
N MET A 1 -14.30 7.17 -4.49
CA MET A 1 -13.50 7.00 -3.29
C MET A 1 -12.15 7.68 -3.46
N LYS A 2 -11.62 8.23 -2.39
CA LYS A 2 -10.27 8.82 -2.45
C LYS A 2 -9.22 7.72 -2.56
N PRO A 3 -8.19 7.91 -3.35
CA PRO A 3 -7.06 6.99 -3.32
C PRO A 3 -6.39 7.02 -1.96
N LEU A 4 -5.85 5.89 -1.56
CA LEU A 4 -5.25 5.69 -0.23
C LEU A 4 -3.89 5.04 -0.37
N LEU A 5 -2.91 5.55 0.36
CA LEU A 5 -1.59 4.95 0.46
C LEU A 5 -1.34 4.53 1.90
N LEU A 6 -1.18 3.23 2.13
CA LEU A 6 -0.78 2.68 3.42
C LEU A 6 0.73 2.53 3.42
N LYS A 7 1.39 3.21 4.32
CA LYS A 7 2.84 3.32 4.34
C LYS A 7 3.47 2.51 5.45
N GLY A 8 4.50 1.73 5.13
CA GLY A 8 5.30 1.02 6.13
C GLY A 8 4.63 -0.19 6.76
N GLY A 9 3.61 -0.74 6.14
CA GLY A 9 2.91 -1.91 6.64
C GLY A 9 3.65 -3.21 6.35
N ARG A 10 3.49 -4.18 7.23
CA ARG A 10 4.00 -5.52 6.97
C ARG A 10 2.98 -6.28 6.13
N ILE A 11 3.44 -6.76 4.99
CA ILE A 11 2.61 -7.51 4.05
C ILE A 11 3.01 -8.98 4.13
N VAL A 12 2.03 -9.83 4.42
CA VAL A 12 2.23 -11.27 4.50
C VAL A 12 1.29 -11.93 3.51
N ASP A 13 1.85 -12.63 2.54
CA ASP A 13 1.08 -13.38 1.55
C ASP A 13 1.61 -14.81 1.52
N PRO A 14 0.98 -15.74 2.26
CA PRO A 14 1.45 -17.11 2.34
C PRO A 14 1.46 -17.83 0.99
N SER A 15 0.54 -17.50 0.10
CA SER A 15 0.46 -18.16 -1.22
C SER A 15 1.65 -17.82 -2.11
N ARG A 16 2.27 -16.65 -1.91
CA ARG A 16 3.44 -16.19 -2.66
C ARG A 16 4.71 -16.20 -1.83
N ARG A 17 4.63 -16.66 -0.59
CA ARG A 17 5.73 -16.59 0.36
C ARG A 17 6.30 -15.17 0.51
N TYR A 18 5.45 -14.18 0.39
CA TYR A 18 5.82 -12.79 0.51
C TYR A 18 5.62 -12.34 1.95
N ASP A 19 6.66 -11.83 2.56
CA ASP A 19 6.62 -11.27 3.91
C ASP A 19 7.65 -10.15 3.96
N ALA A 20 7.17 -8.92 3.85
CA ALA A 20 8.06 -7.76 3.84
C ALA A 20 7.31 -6.51 4.27
N VAL A 21 8.06 -5.52 4.75
CA VAL A 21 7.53 -4.19 5.00
C VAL A 21 7.48 -3.47 3.66
N ALA A 22 6.28 -3.00 3.29
CA ALA A 22 6.08 -2.33 2.02
C ALA A 22 4.89 -1.38 2.11
N ASP A 23 4.73 -0.57 1.07
CA ASP A 23 3.59 0.31 0.95
C ASP A 23 2.51 -0.36 0.09
N VAL A 24 1.26 -0.02 0.34
CA VAL A 24 0.12 -0.49 -0.45
C VAL A 24 -0.67 0.72 -0.91
N ARG A 25 -0.88 0.83 -2.21
CA ARG A 25 -1.71 1.88 -2.78
C ARG A 25 -3.05 1.30 -3.23
N LEU A 26 -4.10 1.95 -2.78
CA LEU A 26 -5.48 1.57 -3.06
C LEU A 26 -6.15 2.68 -3.86
N ALA A 27 -6.96 2.30 -4.82
CA ALA A 27 -7.82 3.24 -5.56
C ALA A 27 -9.09 2.53 -5.96
N GLU A 28 -10.22 3.23 -5.84
CA GLU A 28 -11.52 2.69 -6.23
C GLU A 28 -11.84 1.35 -5.56
N GLY A 29 -11.41 1.19 -4.31
CA GLY A 29 -11.64 -0.03 -3.55
C GLY A 29 -10.76 -1.21 -3.94
N GLN A 30 -9.72 -0.97 -4.75
CA GLN A 30 -8.83 -2.03 -5.22
C GLN A 30 -7.38 -1.72 -4.89
N VAL A 31 -6.59 -2.78 -4.69
CA VAL A 31 -5.14 -2.64 -4.56
C VAL A 31 -4.57 -2.43 -5.96
N VAL A 32 -3.92 -1.29 -6.17
CA VAL A 32 -3.35 -0.95 -7.48
C VAL A 32 -1.83 -1.04 -7.52
N ALA A 33 -1.17 -1.03 -6.35
CA ALA A 33 0.28 -1.18 -6.29
C ALA A 33 0.69 -1.66 -4.91
N VAL A 34 1.74 -2.49 -4.86
CA VAL A 34 2.38 -2.96 -3.63
C VAL A 34 3.88 -2.93 -3.85
N GLY A 35 4.60 -2.34 -2.92
CA GLY A 35 6.06 -2.32 -3.00
C GLY A 35 6.65 -1.25 -2.11
N PRO A 36 8.00 -1.23 -1.96
CA PRO A 36 8.64 -0.20 -1.17
C PRO A 36 8.68 1.14 -1.91
N GLY A 37 8.59 2.23 -1.16
CA GLY A 37 8.79 3.56 -1.70
C GLY A 37 7.74 4.03 -2.69
N LEU A 38 6.50 3.60 -2.55
CA LEU A 38 5.44 4.06 -3.43
C LEU A 38 5.18 5.55 -3.26
N THR A 39 4.91 6.22 -4.38
CA THR A 39 4.57 7.63 -4.38
C THR A 39 3.07 7.82 -4.28
N ALA A 40 2.67 8.93 -3.64
CA ALA A 40 1.27 9.30 -3.49
C ALA A 40 0.96 10.46 -4.44
N PRO A 41 0.13 10.23 -5.49
CA PRO A 41 -0.30 11.34 -6.33
C PRO A 41 -1.16 12.33 -5.55
N ASP A 42 -1.32 13.53 -6.10
CA ASP A 42 -2.14 14.55 -5.49
C ASP A 42 -3.54 14.01 -5.18
N GLY A 43 -4.07 14.36 -4.01
CA GLY A 43 -5.36 13.89 -3.57
C GLY A 43 -5.35 12.52 -2.90
N THR A 44 -4.20 11.88 -2.77
CA THR A 44 -4.09 10.58 -2.08
C THR A 44 -4.00 10.82 -0.57
N GLU A 45 -4.79 10.08 0.19
CA GLU A 45 -4.65 10.06 1.63
C GLU A 45 -3.52 9.09 2.01
N VAL A 46 -2.58 9.57 2.81
CA VAL A 46 -1.45 8.76 3.26
C VAL A 46 -1.66 8.37 4.72
N VAL A 47 -1.61 7.07 4.99
CA VAL A 47 -1.75 6.52 6.34
C VAL A 47 -0.49 5.74 6.68
N ASP A 48 0.18 6.13 7.76
CA ASP A 48 1.34 5.43 8.26
C ASP A 48 0.87 4.28 9.16
N VAL A 49 1.15 3.05 8.76
CA VAL A 49 0.72 1.85 9.48
C VAL A 49 1.91 1.07 10.04
N SER A 50 3.06 1.73 10.12
CA SER A 50 4.28 1.12 10.67
C SER A 50 4.13 0.72 12.14
#